data_d05872e44e58ea2be9a564f356f08e8b
#
_entry.id   d05872e44e58ea2be9a564f356f08e8b
#
_cell.length_a   1.000
_cell.length_b   1.000
_cell.length_c   1.000
_cell.angle_alpha   90.00
_cell.angle_beta   90.00
_cell.angle_gamma   90.00
#
_symmetry.space_group_name_H-M   'P 1'
#
loop_
_entity.id
_entity.type
_entity.pdbx_description
1 polymer ?
#
loop_
_entity_poly.entity_id
_entity_poly.type
_entity_poly.pdbx_seq_one_letter_code
_entity_poly.pdbx_strand_id
1 'polypeptide(L)'
;SSKKGQLTWIQENLFSLGSILACATDFKSIKLPEISTTHIRQLETWIDKYEEDLTELTSFILPGGHATVSTCHVCRTICRRAERSIVKWSLHKEIDKNIISFINRLSDYFFILARTISNDLNLDETPWIGNNKE
;
A
#
# COMPACT_ATOMS: atom_id res chain seq x y z
N SER A 1 8.96 -14.30 -3.77
CA SER A 1 7.51 -14.46 -3.91
C SER A 1 7.01 -13.88 -5.23
N SER A 2 6.06 -14.55 -5.83
CA SER A 2 5.39 -14.02 -7.03
C SER A 2 4.51 -12.82 -6.66
N LYS A 3 4.28 -11.94 -7.64
CA LYS A 3 3.36 -10.82 -7.45
C LYS A 3 1.95 -11.29 -7.04
N LYS A 4 1.48 -12.37 -7.67
CA LYS A 4 0.18 -12.96 -7.34
C LYS A 4 0.14 -13.46 -5.89
N GLY A 5 1.18 -14.12 -5.42
CA GLY A 5 1.28 -14.58 -4.04
C GLY A 5 1.30 -13.42 -3.06
N GLN A 6 2.02 -12.36 -3.38
CA GLN A 6 2.07 -11.14 -2.57
C GLN A 6 0.68 -10.49 -2.47
N LEU A 7 -0.02 -10.37 -3.59
CA LEU A 7 -1.35 -9.77 -3.61
C LEU A 7 -2.37 -10.60 -2.82
N THR A 8 -2.30 -11.92 -2.90
CA THR A 8 -3.14 -12.81 -2.10
C THR A 8 -2.88 -12.61 -0.60
N TRP A 9 -1.61 -12.55 -0.21
CA TRP A 9 -1.22 -12.28 1.17
C TRP A 9 -1.75 -10.92 1.63
N ILE A 10 -1.66 -9.90 0.78
CA ILE A 10 -2.19 -8.56 1.08
C ILE A 10 -3.70 -8.61 1.29
N GLN A 11 -4.43 -9.31 0.40
CA GLN A 11 -5.88 -9.46 0.53
C GLN A 11 -6.28 -10.13 1.85
N GLU A 12 -5.58 -11.17 2.24
CA GLU A 12 -5.82 -11.87 3.51
C GLU A 12 -5.62 -10.94 4.69
N ASN A 13 -4.54 -10.16 4.67
CA ASN A 13 -4.25 -9.22 5.76
C ASN A 13 -5.20 -8.02 5.77
N LEU A 14 -5.66 -7.56 4.62
CA LEU A 14 -6.69 -6.52 4.56
C LEU A 14 -8.01 -7.01 5.14
N PHE A 15 -8.37 -8.26 4.88
CA PHE A 15 -9.55 -8.86 5.48
C PHE A 15 -9.42 -8.92 7.00
N SER A 16 -8.26 -9.35 7.49
CA SER A 16 -7.97 -9.37 8.93
C SER A 16 -8.05 -7.97 9.54
N LEU A 17 -7.47 -6.99 8.88
CA LEU A 17 -7.46 -5.60 9.32
C LEU A 17 -8.88 -5.04 9.40
N GLY A 18 -9.69 -5.30 8.37
CA GLY A 18 -11.08 -4.89 8.34
C GLY A 18 -11.89 -5.52 9.49
N SER A 19 -11.62 -6.79 9.80
CA SER A 19 -12.26 -7.49 10.91
C SER A 19 -11.92 -6.84 12.26
N ILE A 20 -10.67 -6.45 12.46
CA ILE A 20 -10.22 -5.77 13.66
C ILE A 20 -10.93 -4.41 13.82
N LEU A 21 -10.98 -3.64 12.74
CA LEU A 21 -11.61 -2.31 12.77
C LEU A 21 -13.13 -2.38 12.95
N ALA A 22 -13.76 -3.40 12.39
CA ALA A 22 -15.22 -3.60 12.48
C ALA A 22 -15.66 -4.06 13.85
N CYS A 23 -14.75 -4.59 14.67
CA CYS A 23 -15.05 -5.06 16.02
C CYS A 23 -15.19 -3.85 16.94
N ALA A 24 -16.43 -3.42 17.15
CA ALA A 24 -16.74 -2.21 17.91
C ALA A 24 -16.74 -2.40 19.43
N THR A 25 -16.72 -3.64 19.91
CA THR A 25 -16.82 -3.94 21.34
C THR A 25 -15.92 -5.10 21.73
N ASP A 26 -15.71 -5.26 23.03
CA ASP A 26 -14.92 -6.33 23.63
C ASP A 26 -15.54 -7.71 23.38
N PHE A 27 -15.36 -8.25 22.20
CA PHE A 27 -15.66 -9.65 21.95
C PHE A 27 -14.53 -10.51 22.51
N LYS A 28 -14.48 -10.59 23.83
CA LYS A 28 -13.48 -11.42 24.52
C LYS A 28 -13.57 -12.90 24.17
N SER A 29 -14.71 -13.32 23.63
CA SER A 29 -14.97 -14.71 23.22
C SER A 29 -14.50 -15.00 21.78
N ILE A 30 -14.16 -13.99 20.99
CA ILE A 30 -13.70 -14.14 19.61
C ILE A 30 -12.23 -13.77 19.54
N LYS A 31 -11.42 -14.72 19.11
CA LYS A 31 -10.02 -14.46 18.85
C LYS A 31 -9.88 -13.72 17.53
N LEU A 32 -9.58 -12.43 17.58
CA LEU A 32 -9.32 -11.62 16.39
C LEU A 32 -7.91 -11.88 15.88
N PRO A 33 -7.73 -11.80 14.55
CA PRO A 33 -6.38 -11.78 13.99
C PRO A 33 -5.64 -10.54 14.44
N GLU A 34 -4.34 -10.53 14.24
CA GLU A 34 -3.47 -9.44 14.63
C GLU A 34 -2.65 -8.97 13.44
N ILE A 35 -2.47 -7.67 13.31
CA ILE A 35 -1.50 -7.07 12.40
C ILE A 35 -0.28 -6.71 13.24
N SER A 36 0.80 -7.41 13.00
CA SER A 36 2.03 -7.26 13.78
C SER A 36 3.13 -6.56 13.00
N THR A 37 4.22 -6.25 13.70
CA THR A 37 5.42 -5.70 13.07
C THR A 37 5.99 -6.62 12.00
N THR A 38 5.77 -7.94 12.12
CA THR A 38 6.19 -8.91 11.10
C THR A 38 5.51 -8.67 9.77
N HIS A 39 4.21 -8.35 9.79
CA HIS A 39 3.47 -8.03 8.57
C HIS A 39 3.97 -6.74 7.91
N ILE A 40 4.27 -5.72 8.73
CA ILE A 40 4.82 -4.46 8.25
C ILE A 40 6.19 -4.70 7.61
N ARG A 41 7.04 -5.47 8.29
CA ARG A 41 8.38 -5.79 7.80
C ARG A 41 8.34 -6.58 6.49
N GLN A 42 7.35 -7.43 6.32
CA GLN A 42 7.19 -8.17 5.05
C GLN A 42 6.95 -7.22 3.88
N LEU A 43 6.10 -6.22 4.06
CA LEU A 43 5.88 -5.21 3.02
C LEU A 43 7.16 -4.42 2.74
N GLU A 44 7.87 -4.02 3.78
CA GLU A 44 9.13 -3.28 3.64
C GLU A 44 10.18 -4.11 2.90
N THR A 45 10.25 -5.40 3.18
CA THR A 45 11.17 -6.31 2.48
C THR A 45 10.85 -6.38 0.99
N TRP A 46 9.59 -6.50 0.62
CA TRP A 46 9.20 -6.52 -0.79
C TRP A 46 9.46 -5.18 -1.47
N ILE A 47 9.19 -4.08 -0.79
CA ILE A 47 9.47 -2.72 -1.31
C ILE A 47 10.96 -2.57 -1.60
N ASP A 48 11.80 -2.90 -0.65
CA ASP A 48 13.26 -2.76 -0.78
C ASP A 48 13.78 -3.62 -1.93
N LYS A 49 13.29 -4.84 -2.05
CA LYS A 49 13.70 -5.74 -3.12
C LYS A 49 13.33 -5.23 -4.50
N TYR A 50 12.12 -4.68 -4.65
CA TYR A 50 11.71 -4.08 -5.93
C TYR A 50 12.51 -2.83 -6.25
N GLU A 51 12.82 -2.01 -5.25
CA GLU A 51 13.60 -0.79 -5.44
C GLU A 51 15.01 -1.05 -5.98
N GLU A 52 15.61 -2.20 -5.66
CA GLU A 52 16.94 -2.56 -6.15
C GLU A 52 17.05 -2.52 -7.68
N ASP A 53 15.97 -2.84 -8.37
CA ASP A 53 15.94 -2.91 -9.83
C ASP A 53 15.40 -1.66 -10.50
N LEU A 54 15.07 -0.63 -9.72
CA LEU A 54 14.49 0.61 -10.24
C LEU A 54 15.51 1.74 -10.23
N THR A 55 15.38 2.65 -11.22
CA THR A 55 16.18 3.86 -11.25
C THR A 55 15.66 4.85 -10.22
N GLU A 56 16.55 5.69 -9.70
CA GLU A 56 16.17 6.74 -8.76
C GLU A 56 15.24 7.76 -9.41
N LEU A 57 14.18 8.13 -8.69
CA LEU A 57 13.25 9.17 -9.16
C LEU A 57 13.86 10.56 -8.94
N THR A 58 13.80 11.38 -9.98
CA THR A 58 14.22 12.78 -9.93
C THR A 58 13.02 13.74 -9.95
N SER A 59 11.82 13.21 -10.17
CA SER A 59 10.58 14.00 -10.22
C SER A 59 9.38 13.11 -9.89
N PHE A 60 8.22 13.71 -9.64
CA PHE A 60 6.97 12.96 -9.57
C PHE A 60 6.65 12.35 -10.94
N ILE A 61 6.01 11.19 -10.93
CA ILE A 61 5.54 10.52 -12.15
C ILE A 61 4.02 10.57 -12.23
N LEU A 62 3.51 10.60 -13.46
CA LEU A 62 2.07 10.56 -13.68
C LEU A 62 1.54 9.13 -13.47
N PRO A 63 0.34 8.98 -12.87
CA PRO A 63 -0.22 7.67 -12.53
C PRO A 63 -0.97 7.04 -13.70
N GLY A 64 -0.34 6.93 -14.86
CA GLY A 64 -1.00 6.43 -16.07
C GLY A 64 -0.07 5.64 -16.97
N GLY A 65 -0.50 5.46 -18.21
CA GLY A 65 0.28 4.84 -19.28
C GLY A 65 -0.05 3.39 -19.58
N HIS A 66 -0.59 2.64 -18.62
CA HIS A 66 -0.97 1.24 -18.79
C HIS A 66 -2.04 0.88 -17.76
N ALA A 67 -3.01 0.04 -18.15
CA ALA A 67 -4.14 -0.29 -17.28
C ALA A 67 -3.72 -0.89 -15.93
N THR A 68 -2.78 -1.83 -15.93
CA THR A 68 -2.30 -2.46 -14.70
C THR A 68 -1.53 -1.48 -13.83
N VAL A 69 -0.69 -0.65 -14.43
CA VAL A 69 0.06 0.40 -13.72
C VAL A 69 -0.92 1.40 -13.10
N SER A 70 -1.91 1.84 -13.86
CA SER A 70 -2.94 2.76 -13.38
C SER A 70 -3.74 2.16 -12.23
N THR A 71 -4.07 0.87 -12.30
CA THR A 71 -4.77 0.16 -11.23
C THR A 71 -3.95 0.14 -9.93
N CYS A 72 -2.63 -0.07 -10.03
CA CYS A 72 -1.75 0.00 -8.87
C CYS A 72 -1.80 1.39 -8.21
N HIS A 73 -1.82 2.45 -9.01
CA HIS A 73 -1.93 3.80 -8.48
C HIS A 73 -3.30 4.08 -7.86
N VAL A 74 -4.38 3.50 -8.41
CA VAL A 74 -5.70 3.56 -7.78
C VAL A 74 -5.66 2.88 -6.41
N CYS A 75 -5.08 1.69 -6.32
CA CYS A 75 -4.90 0.99 -5.04
C CYS A 75 -4.11 1.83 -4.04
N ARG A 76 -3.04 2.48 -4.50
CA ARG A 76 -2.23 3.38 -3.67
C ARG A 76 -3.09 4.53 -3.10
N THR A 77 -3.88 5.18 -3.93
CA THR A 77 -4.71 6.31 -3.48
C THR A 77 -5.81 5.86 -2.52
N ILE A 78 -6.38 4.68 -2.74
CA ILE A 78 -7.36 4.09 -1.82
C ILE A 78 -6.73 3.81 -0.46
N CYS A 79 -5.51 3.26 -0.43
CA CYS A 79 -4.78 3.03 0.82
C CYS A 79 -4.52 4.33 1.56
N ARG A 80 -4.12 5.39 0.86
CA ARG A 80 -3.89 6.70 1.46
C ARG A 80 -5.16 7.28 2.05
N ARG A 81 -6.28 7.12 1.36
CA ARG A 81 -7.58 7.58 1.87
C ARG A 81 -8.00 6.79 3.10
N ALA A 82 -7.82 5.46 3.07
CA ALA A 82 -8.11 4.60 4.20
C ALA A 82 -7.24 4.96 5.42
N GLU A 83 -5.96 5.21 5.20
CA GLU A 83 -5.05 5.66 6.26
C GLU A 83 -5.55 6.94 6.92
N ARG A 84 -5.91 7.94 6.12
CA ARG A 84 -6.44 9.21 6.66
C ARG A 84 -7.70 9.00 7.49
N SER A 85 -8.59 8.13 7.03
CA SER A 85 -9.82 7.80 7.75
C SER A 85 -9.54 7.10 9.08
N ILE A 86 -8.60 6.15 9.09
CA ILE A 86 -8.22 5.41 10.29
C ILE A 86 -7.53 6.34 11.29
N VAL A 87 -6.64 7.21 10.83
CA VAL A 87 -5.96 8.19 11.68
C VAL A 87 -7.00 9.13 12.33
N LYS A 88 -7.97 9.60 11.56
CA LYS A 88 -9.04 10.45 12.07
C LYS A 88 -9.86 9.72 13.13
N TRP A 89 -10.18 8.45 12.89
CA TRP A 89 -10.93 7.63 13.83
C TRP A 89 -10.13 7.34 15.11
N SER A 90 -8.81 7.23 14.99
CA SER A 90 -7.92 7.00 16.14
C SER A 90 -7.94 8.13 17.17
N LEU A 91 -8.44 9.30 16.80
CA LEU A 91 -8.64 10.41 17.73
C LEU A 91 -9.80 10.15 18.71
N HIS A 92 -10.69 9.24 18.38
CA HIS A 92 -11.89 8.94 19.15
C HIS A 92 -11.92 7.52 19.69
N LYS A 93 -11.05 6.65 19.20
CA LYS A 93 -10.98 5.24 19.59
C LYS A 93 -9.53 4.78 19.55
N GLU A 94 -9.16 3.97 20.52
CA GLU A 94 -7.82 3.37 20.53
C GLU A 94 -7.69 2.38 19.37
N ILE A 95 -6.73 2.63 18.50
CA ILE A 95 -6.41 1.78 17.34
C ILE A 95 -4.94 1.42 17.42
N ASP A 96 -4.62 0.13 17.20
CA ASP A 96 -3.25 -0.35 17.18
C ASP A 96 -2.45 0.40 16.12
N LYS A 97 -1.32 0.94 16.52
CA LYS A 97 -0.39 1.67 15.62
C LYS A 97 0.05 0.82 14.44
N ASN A 98 0.12 -0.49 14.61
CA ASN A 98 0.54 -1.40 13.54
C ASN A 98 -0.45 -1.38 12.37
N ILE A 99 -1.73 -1.14 12.63
CA ILE A 99 -2.73 -1.04 11.57
C ILE A 99 -2.44 0.16 10.66
N ILE A 100 -2.15 1.31 11.27
CA ILE A 100 -1.83 2.53 10.53
C ILE A 100 -0.52 2.36 9.76
N SER A 101 0.49 1.79 10.41
CA SER A 101 1.79 1.53 9.77
C SER A 101 1.66 0.56 8.61
N PHE A 102 0.84 -0.48 8.76
CA PHE A 102 0.62 -1.46 7.69
C PHE A 102 0.01 -0.80 6.45
N ILE A 103 -1.05 -0.02 6.62
CA ILE A 103 -1.71 0.69 5.50
C ILE A 103 -0.75 1.70 4.86
N ASN A 104 0.06 2.38 5.66
CA ASN A 104 1.05 3.31 5.15
C ASN A 104 2.09 2.59 4.27
N ARG A 105 2.64 1.48 4.76
CA ARG A 105 3.60 0.67 3.98
C ARG A 105 2.94 0.06 2.74
N LEU A 106 1.67 -0.30 2.84
CA LEU A 106 0.93 -0.86 1.71
C LEU A 106 0.78 0.15 0.58
N SER A 107 0.55 1.42 0.90
CA SER A 107 0.50 2.47 -0.14
C SER A 107 1.84 2.60 -0.87
N ASP A 108 2.96 2.53 -0.13
CA ASP A 108 4.29 2.55 -0.73
C ASP A 108 4.55 1.30 -1.58
N TYR A 109 4.07 0.15 -1.13
CA TYR A 109 4.14 -1.09 -1.91
C TYR A 109 3.47 -0.93 -3.27
N PHE A 110 2.26 -0.39 -3.32
CA PHE A 110 1.55 -0.20 -4.59
C PHE A 110 2.25 0.80 -5.50
N PHE A 111 2.87 1.83 -4.95
CA PHE A 111 3.66 2.76 -5.73
C PHE A 111 4.86 2.05 -6.39
N ILE A 112 5.61 1.29 -5.61
CA ILE A 112 6.77 0.54 -6.10
C ILE A 112 6.33 -0.57 -7.06
N LEU A 113 5.22 -1.23 -6.79
CA LEU A 113 4.68 -2.25 -7.68
C LEU A 113 4.33 -1.66 -9.05
N ALA A 114 3.70 -0.48 -9.08
CA ALA A 114 3.38 0.22 -10.32
C ALA A 114 4.65 0.47 -11.14
N ARG A 115 5.71 0.95 -10.50
CA ARG A 115 6.99 1.21 -11.17
C ARG A 115 7.65 -0.08 -11.65
N THR A 116 7.58 -1.12 -10.84
CA THR A 116 8.14 -2.44 -11.18
C THR A 116 7.45 -3.04 -12.40
N ILE A 117 6.13 -2.99 -12.45
CA ILE A 117 5.36 -3.48 -13.59
C ILE A 117 5.68 -2.66 -14.84
N SER A 118 5.76 -1.35 -14.70
CA SER A 118 6.13 -0.46 -15.80
C SER A 118 7.52 -0.82 -16.36
N ASN A 119 8.48 -1.07 -15.48
CA ASN A 119 9.82 -1.48 -15.85
C ASN A 119 9.84 -2.87 -16.53
N ASP A 120 9.09 -3.83 -15.98
CA ASP A 120 9.00 -5.19 -16.55
C ASP A 120 8.38 -5.18 -17.95
N LEU A 121 7.47 -4.25 -18.21
CA LEU A 121 6.81 -4.10 -19.51
C LEU A 121 7.57 -3.16 -20.45
N ASN A 122 8.73 -2.66 -20.04
CA ASN A 122 9.55 -1.70 -20.78
C ASN A 122 8.78 -0.41 -21.13
N LEU A 123 7.95 0.04 -20.23
CA LEU A 123 7.21 1.30 -20.38
C LEU A 123 8.02 2.46 -19.81
N ASP A 124 7.96 3.62 -20.46
CA ASP A 124 8.58 4.83 -19.94
C ASP A 124 7.67 5.47 -18.90
N GLU A 125 8.25 5.84 -17.75
CA GLU A 125 7.55 6.62 -16.75
C GLU A 125 7.42 8.06 -17.26
N THR A 126 6.21 8.65 -17.13
CA THR A 126 5.97 10.02 -17.57
C THR A 126 6.16 10.97 -16.40
N PRO A 127 7.20 11.81 -16.40
CA PRO A 127 7.43 12.77 -15.33
C PRO A 127 6.31 13.81 -15.25
N TRP A 128 5.96 14.22 -14.04
CA TRP A 128 5.08 15.36 -13.85
C TRP A 128 5.90 16.64 -13.94
N ILE A 129 5.50 17.53 -14.84
CA ILE A 129 6.21 18.80 -15.08
C ILE A 129 5.47 20.00 -14.49
N GLY A 130 4.29 19.80 -13.97
CA GLY A 130 3.47 20.87 -13.42
C GLY A 130 2.92 21.78 -14.52
N ASN A 131 2.56 23.01 -14.16
CA ASN A 131 1.96 23.98 -15.05
C ASN A 131 2.98 24.93 -15.69
N ASN A 132 4.28 24.69 -15.50
CA ASN A 132 5.36 25.51 -16.08
C ASN A 132 5.82 25.01 -17.44
N LYS A 133 5.00 24.28 -18.09
CA LYS A 133 5.22 23.73 -19.38
C LYS A 133 4.98 24.77 -20.46
N GLU A 134 5.96 25.03 -21.26
CA GLU A 134 5.82 25.88 -22.44
C GLU A 134 5.36 25.07 -23.65
#